data_cab1d8d4f2a33452419cb28e10704039
#
_entry.id   cab1d8d4f2a33452419cb28e10704039
#
_cell.length_a   1.000
_cell.length_b   1.000
_cell.length_c   1.000
_cell.angle_alpha   90.00
_cell.angle_beta   90.00
_cell.angle_gamma   90.00
#
_symmetry.space_group_name_H-M   'P 1'
#
loop_
_entity.id
_entity.type
_entity.pdbx_description
1 polymer ?
#
loop_
_entity_poly.entity_id
_entity_poly.type
_entity_poly.pdbx_seq_one_letter_code
_entity_poly.pdbx_strand_id
1 'polypeptide(L)'
;MEKEARDSFENPEKRVSKLPSECTTIIVGEEQSADGAKYLCRSSDFDALMAINIEVHEDTKFGPEEFVAKDSKFRCPLPKEALGYTGLPDYQFPGEWGSAGFNTAGVGMSSTETIFSSEKALAFDPYVENGLAENCTYNIVLPYVRSAREGAARLGKLIEQYGSAEGFGIGFIDDKEIWYLENACGHKWLACRMPKDQYFVTGNQSRFRDYDPEDQENFMAAPDLIEFAEKNGLYDPNNAEAEKDKHGKAKFDFHEAYSRDEKLDTTYNYPRVWGLQQMFSPAIQNDVTKNTFPVFAKAAHQISLTDLRTAFRFHYDNTDHDPYLHENGKEPYRPVSIFRTTQTHIIQVREGLPHAIGHITYVAMGMGDLSIFLPLYQGAKTFPELYTHVANGRCKDDSAYWRFRKVMTLGMTDYNAFAPIIKDAYAKLEAENDQRQKEMEAEYLKLYKESPMKAQDLLQQFSDDILNHAIEVADGLVEELFTRLTAKIQKEYLFHGA
;
A
#
# COMPACT_ATOMS: atom_id res chain seq x y z
N MET A 1 -0.07 10.39 26.94
CA MET A 1 -0.05 11.24 25.73
C MET A 1 0.95 12.42 25.86
N GLU A 2 0.80 13.42 26.75
CA GLU A 2 1.76 14.55 26.80
C GLU A 2 3.18 14.16 27.20
N LYS A 3 3.38 13.19 28.10
CA LYS A 3 4.70 12.69 28.49
C LYS A 3 5.35 11.87 27.39
N GLU A 4 4.59 11.05 26.71
CA GLU A 4 5.05 10.25 25.54
C GLU A 4 5.40 11.13 24.34
N ALA A 5 4.66 12.22 24.10
CA ALA A 5 4.97 13.21 23.09
C ALA A 5 6.28 13.96 23.43
N ARG A 6 6.56 14.27 24.70
CA ARG A 6 7.85 14.85 25.13
C ARG A 6 9.02 13.89 24.96
N ASP A 7 8.87 12.63 25.39
CA ASP A 7 9.92 11.61 25.26
C ASP A 7 10.27 11.34 23.79
N SER A 8 9.29 11.40 22.88
CA SER A 8 9.51 11.24 21.45
C SER A 8 10.20 12.45 20.80
N PHE A 9 10.01 13.66 21.36
CA PHE A 9 10.69 14.86 20.90
C PHE A 9 12.18 14.89 21.36
N GLU A 10 12.46 14.33 22.54
CA GLU A 10 13.80 14.30 23.13
C GLU A 10 14.71 13.20 22.53
N ASN A 11 14.15 12.08 22.00
CA ASN A 11 14.93 10.97 21.45
C ASN A 11 14.24 10.33 20.23
N PRO A 12 14.14 11.05 19.10
CA PRO A 12 13.47 10.52 17.91
C PRO A 12 14.12 9.24 17.35
N GLU A 13 15.42 9.04 17.55
CA GLU A 13 16.17 7.87 17.08
C GLU A 13 15.87 6.57 17.87
N LYS A 14 15.28 6.68 19.06
CA LYS A 14 14.95 5.54 19.92
C LYS A 14 13.46 5.18 19.88
N ARG A 15 12.70 5.89 19.07
CA ARG A 15 11.26 5.69 19.01
C ARG A 15 10.94 4.42 18.22
N VAL A 16 10.45 3.41 18.93
CA VAL A 16 9.64 2.38 18.32
C VAL A 16 8.22 2.95 18.25
N SER A 17 7.68 3.14 17.07
CA SER A 17 6.34 3.67 16.95
C SER A 17 5.35 2.72 17.60
N LYS A 18 4.52 3.27 18.49
CA LYS A 18 3.36 2.57 19.07
C LYS A 18 2.07 2.90 18.32
N LEU A 19 2.18 3.66 17.22
CA LEU A 19 1.03 3.94 16.37
C LEU A 19 0.67 2.67 15.61
N PRO A 20 -0.61 2.33 15.52
CA PRO A 20 -1.04 1.19 14.71
C PRO A 20 -0.61 1.42 13.24
N SER A 21 -0.14 0.37 12.58
CA SER A 21 0.03 0.37 11.13
C SER A 21 -1.35 0.51 10.50
N GLU A 22 -1.49 1.45 9.58
CA GLU A 22 -2.78 1.77 8.97
C GLU A 22 -2.55 2.11 7.51
N CYS A 23 -3.42 1.63 6.65
CA CYS A 23 -3.19 1.64 5.23
C CYS A 23 -4.50 1.92 4.47
N THR A 24 -4.39 2.17 3.18
CA THR A 24 -5.52 2.19 2.24
C THR A 24 -5.10 1.45 0.99
N THR A 25 -5.88 0.45 0.58
CA THR A 25 -5.61 -0.37 -0.60
C THR A 25 -6.63 -0.10 -1.69
N ILE A 26 -6.16 0.02 -2.94
CA ILE A 26 -6.97 0.14 -4.16
C ILE A 26 -6.47 -0.92 -5.15
N ILE A 27 -7.39 -1.72 -5.70
CA ILE A 27 -7.09 -2.70 -6.74
C ILE A 27 -8.00 -2.43 -7.95
N VAL A 28 -7.44 -2.50 -9.16
CA VAL A 28 -8.19 -2.26 -10.40
C VAL A 28 -7.89 -3.38 -11.40
N GLY A 29 -8.94 -4.05 -11.87
CA GLY A 29 -8.85 -5.05 -12.93
C GLY A 29 -8.56 -4.43 -14.30
N GLU A 30 -7.99 -5.21 -15.21
CA GLU A 30 -7.53 -4.73 -16.52
C GLU A 30 -8.64 -4.14 -17.39
N GLU A 31 -9.85 -4.65 -17.33
CA GLU A 31 -11.01 -4.15 -18.11
C GLU A 31 -11.60 -2.87 -17.51
N GLN A 32 -11.33 -2.58 -16.21
CA GLN A 32 -11.75 -1.37 -15.53
C GLN A 32 -10.72 -0.25 -15.66
N SER A 33 -9.48 -0.56 -16.02
CA SER A 33 -8.42 0.43 -16.19
C SER A 33 -8.42 1.09 -17.57
N ALA A 34 -7.93 2.33 -17.66
CA ALA A 34 -7.93 3.11 -18.89
C ALA A 34 -6.89 2.66 -19.93
N ASP A 35 -5.85 1.96 -19.49
CA ASP A 35 -4.74 1.49 -20.31
C ASP A 35 -4.67 -0.05 -20.44
N GLY A 36 -5.67 -0.76 -19.91
CA GLY A 36 -5.71 -2.21 -19.92
C GLY A 36 -4.74 -2.87 -18.95
N ALA A 37 -4.07 -2.09 -18.08
CA ALA A 37 -3.19 -2.62 -17.06
C ALA A 37 -3.96 -3.10 -15.83
N LYS A 38 -3.35 -4.03 -15.10
CA LYS A 38 -3.78 -4.38 -13.74
C LYS A 38 -3.08 -3.48 -12.73
N TYR A 39 -3.79 -3.08 -11.68
CA TYR A 39 -3.23 -2.24 -10.63
C TYR A 39 -3.45 -2.82 -9.24
N LEU A 40 -2.39 -2.82 -8.44
CA LEU A 40 -2.41 -3.17 -7.02
C LEU A 40 -1.70 -2.06 -6.25
N CYS A 41 -2.44 -1.31 -5.45
CA CYS A 41 -1.97 -0.04 -4.89
C CYS A 41 -2.22 0.01 -3.39
N ARG A 42 -1.31 0.69 -2.65
CA ARG A 42 -1.48 0.88 -1.20
C ARG A 42 -0.73 2.12 -0.69
N SER A 43 -1.32 2.83 0.29
CA SER A 43 -0.59 3.73 1.17
C SER A 43 -0.14 2.99 2.44
N SER A 44 1.09 3.23 2.89
CA SER A 44 1.64 2.70 4.14
C SER A 44 1.69 3.83 5.17
N ASP A 45 0.74 3.81 6.13
CA ASP A 45 0.53 4.92 7.03
C ASP A 45 0.95 4.52 8.45
N PHE A 46 2.22 4.70 8.76
CA PHE A 46 2.79 4.26 10.02
C PHE A 46 3.36 5.41 10.85
N ASP A 47 4.59 5.82 10.61
CA ASP A 47 5.27 6.90 11.33
C ASP A 47 6.09 7.77 10.37
N ALA A 48 5.88 9.07 10.42
CA ALA A 48 6.58 10.04 9.56
C ALA A 48 8.11 10.04 9.73
N LEU A 49 8.64 9.47 10.80
CA LEU A 49 10.07 9.31 11.02
C LEU A 49 10.63 7.97 10.51
N MET A 50 9.77 7.08 10.02
CA MET A 50 10.16 5.79 9.44
C MET A 50 10.63 6.00 8.00
N ALA A 51 11.90 6.31 7.84
CA ALA A 51 12.49 6.46 6.51
C ALA A 51 12.54 5.11 5.79
N ILE A 52 12.06 5.10 4.56
CA ILE A 52 12.13 3.95 3.66
C ILE A 52 13.31 4.11 2.69
N ASN A 53 13.77 2.99 2.14
CA ASN A 53 14.73 2.93 1.04
C ASN A 53 14.27 1.91 -0.01
N ILE A 54 14.95 1.86 -1.15
CA ILE A 54 14.76 0.82 -2.16
C ILE A 54 15.80 -0.26 -1.95
N GLU A 55 15.38 -1.52 -1.88
CA GLU A 55 16.27 -2.68 -1.90
C GLU A 55 16.12 -3.47 -3.19
N VAL A 56 17.23 -4.00 -3.68
CA VAL A 56 17.29 -4.92 -4.83
C VAL A 56 18.02 -6.17 -4.39
N HIS A 57 17.38 -7.31 -4.53
CA HIS A 57 17.93 -8.62 -4.22
C HIS A 57 18.08 -9.43 -5.51
N GLU A 58 19.21 -10.10 -5.67
CA GLU A 58 19.47 -10.96 -6.83
C GLU A 58 18.94 -12.39 -6.60
N ASP A 59 18.73 -13.12 -7.71
CA ASP A 59 18.44 -14.56 -7.65
C ASP A 59 19.57 -15.30 -6.92
N THR A 60 19.21 -16.24 -6.05
CA THR A 60 20.18 -17.08 -5.37
C THR A 60 19.79 -18.55 -5.36
N LYS A 61 20.80 -19.43 -5.51
CA LYS A 61 20.65 -20.88 -5.34
C LYS A 61 21.02 -21.38 -3.95
N PHE A 62 21.58 -20.50 -3.12
CA PHE A 62 22.12 -20.80 -1.80
C PHE A 62 21.68 -19.74 -0.80
N GLY A 63 20.37 -19.52 -0.71
CA GLY A 63 19.77 -18.64 0.29
C GLY A 63 19.88 -19.22 1.71
N PRO A 64 19.47 -18.42 2.71
CA PRO A 64 19.38 -18.91 4.10
C PRO A 64 18.39 -20.09 4.18
N GLU A 65 18.67 -21.07 5.03
CA GLU A 65 17.79 -22.24 5.21
C GLU A 65 16.59 -21.92 6.11
N GLU A 66 16.64 -20.82 6.85
CA GLU A 66 15.62 -20.38 7.79
C GLU A 66 15.47 -18.85 7.77
N PHE A 67 14.25 -18.37 7.81
CA PHE A 67 13.93 -16.99 8.15
C PHE A 67 13.81 -16.86 9.67
N VAL A 68 14.39 -15.80 10.23
CA VAL A 68 14.29 -15.43 11.64
C VAL A 68 13.90 -13.97 11.71
N ALA A 69 12.71 -13.68 12.23
CA ALA A 69 12.23 -12.31 12.39
C ALA A 69 13.10 -11.52 13.39
N LYS A 70 13.28 -10.23 13.12
CA LYS A 70 14.12 -9.35 13.93
C LYS A 70 13.39 -8.76 15.14
N ASP A 71 12.06 -8.63 15.02
CA ASP A 71 11.21 -8.02 16.05
C ASP A 71 10.46 -9.02 16.92
N SER A 72 10.43 -10.29 16.53
CA SER A 72 9.72 -11.36 17.22
C SER A 72 10.55 -12.65 17.29
N LYS A 73 9.97 -13.71 17.80
CA LYS A 73 10.60 -15.04 17.79
C LYS A 73 10.13 -15.90 16.62
N PHE A 74 9.40 -15.32 15.68
CA PHE A 74 8.94 -16.05 14.50
C PHE A 74 10.12 -16.55 13.68
N ARG A 75 10.02 -17.80 13.24
CA ARG A 75 10.96 -18.42 12.31
C ARG A 75 10.29 -19.48 11.48
N CYS A 76 10.74 -19.61 10.24
CA CYS A 76 10.26 -20.67 9.36
C CYS A 76 11.37 -21.14 8.40
N PRO A 77 11.37 -22.43 7.98
CA PRO A 77 12.27 -22.92 6.94
C PRO A 77 12.04 -22.20 5.62
N LEU A 78 13.11 -21.92 4.91
CA LEU A 78 13.07 -21.35 3.58
C LEU A 78 13.57 -22.33 2.53
N PRO A 79 13.02 -22.30 1.29
CA PRO A 79 13.63 -22.97 0.16
C PRO A 79 15.04 -22.44 -0.10
N LYS A 80 15.97 -23.29 -0.55
CA LYS A 80 17.36 -22.89 -0.83
C LYS A 80 17.48 -21.91 -2.00
N GLU A 81 16.64 -22.08 -3.02
CA GLU A 81 16.59 -21.21 -4.18
C GLU A 81 15.58 -20.09 -3.92
N ALA A 82 15.99 -18.86 -4.09
CA ALA A 82 15.14 -17.69 -4.01
C ALA A 82 15.28 -16.83 -5.25
N LEU A 83 14.17 -16.34 -5.76
CA LEU A 83 14.13 -15.34 -6.83
C LEU A 83 14.60 -13.99 -6.27
N GLY A 84 15.31 -13.24 -7.10
CA GLY A 84 15.58 -11.84 -6.83
C GLY A 84 14.30 -11.04 -6.78
N TYR A 85 14.32 -9.95 -6.05
CA TYR A 85 13.16 -9.08 -5.88
C TYR A 85 13.56 -7.65 -5.52
N THR A 86 12.62 -6.72 -5.70
CA THR A 86 12.72 -5.36 -5.18
C THR A 86 11.83 -5.20 -3.96
N GLY A 87 12.15 -4.26 -3.08
CA GLY A 87 11.35 -3.95 -1.91
C GLY A 87 11.54 -2.51 -1.44
N LEU A 88 10.63 -2.06 -0.58
CA LEU A 88 10.61 -0.73 0.04
C LEU A 88 10.60 -0.85 1.58
N PRO A 89 11.64 -1.43 2.19
CA PRO A 89 11.72 -1.60 3.64
C PRO A 89 11.93 -0.26 4.35
N ASP A 90 11.60 -0.24 5.62
CA ASP A 90 11.99 0.85 6.50
C ASP A 90 13.30 0.55 7.25
N TYR A 91 13.86 1.58 7.90
CA TYR A 91 15.15 1.47 8.56
C TYR A 91 15.14 0.67 9.87
N GLN A 92 13.99 0.46 10.51
CA GLN A 92 13.95 -0.19 11.85
C GLN A 92 14.35 -1.66 11.76
N PHE A 93 13.91 -2.33 10.71
CA PHE A 93 14.20 -3.74 10.47
C PHE A 93 14.76 -3.93 9.06
N PRO A 94 16.01 -3.48 8.79
CA PRO A 94 16.60 -3.56 7.45
C PRO A 94 16.48 -4.98 6.87
N GLY A 95 15.91 -5.10 5.66
CA GLY A 95 15.62 -6.37 5.01
C GLY A 95 14.34 -7.08 5.47
N GLU A 96 13.49 -6.43 6.27
CA GLU A 96 12.09 -6.80 6.54
C GLU A 96 11.15 -5.68 6.08
N TRP A 97 9.84 -5.86 6.18
CA TRP A 97 8.85 -4.86 5.74
C TRP A 97 8.99 -4.48 4.26
N GLY A 98 9.30 -5.42 3.38
CA GLY A 98 9.57 -5.14 1.95
C GLY A 98 8.47 -4.35 1.22
N SER A 99 7.28 -4.29 1.76
CA SER A 99 6.09 -3.50 1.38
C SER A 99 5.61 -3.68 -0.06
N ALA A 100 6.41 -3.37 -1.07
CA ALA A 100 5.99 -3.41 -2.48
C ALA A 100 7.16 -3.65 -3.43
N GLY A 101 6.89 -4.33 -4.53
CA GLY A 101 7.81 -4.57 -5.62
C GLY A 101 7.51 -5.87 -6.35
N PHE A 102 8.44 -6.29 -7.19
CA PHE A 102 8.32 -7.49 -8.01
C PHE A 102 9.47 -8.46 -7.75
N ASN A 103 9.23 -9.75 -7.94
CA ASN A 103 10.29 -10.73 -8.06
C ASN A 103 10.71 -10.91 -9.54
N THR A 104 11.83 -11.60 -9.77
CA THR A 104 12.37 -11.83 -11.14
C THR A 104 11.50 -12.75 -12.01
N ALA A 105 10.52 -13.45 -11.44
CA ALA A 105 9.51 -14.17 -12.21
C ALA A 105 8.32 -13.29 -12.65
N GLY A 106 8.27 -12.02 -12.25
CA GLY A 106 7.23 -11.08 -12.63
C GLY A 106 6.02 -11.07 -11.69
N VAL A 107 6.12 -11.66 -10.52
CA VAL A 107 5.07 -11.54 -9.48
C VAL A 107 5.31 -10.28 -8.69
N GLY A 108 4.29 -9.42 -8.61
CA GLY A 108 4.24 -8.27 -7.72
C GLY A 108 3.53 -8.62 -6.42
N MET A 109 3.94 -7.98 -5.32
CA MET A 109 3.30 -8.10 -4.00
C MET A 109 3.15 -6.74 -3.36
N SER A 110 1.99 -6.50 -2.73
CA SER A 110 1.71 -5.35 -1.87
C SER A 110 1.34 -5.86 -0.49
N SER A 111 2.10 -5.50 0.50
CA SER A 111 1.93 -5.95 1.89
C SER A 111 2.20 -4.79 2.86
N THR A 112 1.42 -4.54 3.84
CA THR A 112 0.23 -5.21 4.34
C THR A 112 -0.86 -4.20 4.65
N GLU A 113 -2.14 -4.59 4.56
CA GLU A 113 -3.26 -3.79 5.08
C GLU A 113 -3.63 -4.35 6.44
N THR A 114 -3.47 -3.61 7.53
CA THR A 114 -3.88 -4.08 8.87
C THR A 114 -5.39 -4.19 8.93
N ILE A 115 -5.89 -5.38 9.28
CA ILE A 115 -7.32 -5.65 9.48
C ILE A 115 -7.55 -6.25 10.87
N PHE A 116 -8.81 -6.32 11.30
CA PHE A 116 -9.12 -6.73 12.66
C PHE A 116 -10.18 -7.83 12.69
N SER A 117 -9.89 -8.89 13.42
CA SER A 117 -10.86 -9.93 13.74
C SER A 117 -11.73 -9.55 14.93
N SER A 118 -12.95 -10.10 14.99
CA SER A 118 -13.85 -9.91 16.12
C SER A 118 -13.33 -10.61 17.38
N GLU A 119 -13.62 -10.03 18.55
CA GLU A 119 -13.31 -10.66 19.83
C GLU A 119 -13.95 -12.06 19.96
N LYS A 120 -15.15 -12.24 19.41
CA LYS A 120 -15.86 -13.52 19.40
C LYS A 120 -15.09 -14.57 18.61
N ALA A 121 -14.55 -14.24 17.45
CA ALA A 121 -13.76 -15.15 16.64
C ALA A 121 -12.40 -15.48 17.31
N LEU A 122 -11.74 -14.44 17.84
CA LEU A 122 -10.46 -14.58 18.56
C LEU A 122 -10.58 -15.40 19.86
N ALA A 123 -11.76 -15.50 20.47
CA ALA A 123 -11.98 -16.36 21.62
C ALA A 123 -11.81 -17.84 21.30
N PHE A 124 -11.99 -18.27 20.04
CA PHE A 124 -11.85 -19.66 19.59
C PHE A 124 -10.54 -19.95 18.88
N ASP A 125 -9.96 -18.96 18.20
CA ASP A 125 -8.68 -19.08 17.50
C ASP A 125 -7.89 -17.76 17.68
N PRO A 126 -7.25 -17.55 18.85
CA PRO A 126 -6.53 -16.33 19.16
C PRO A 126 -5.31 -16.14 18.25
N TYR A 127 -4.90 -14.89 18.07
CA TYR A 127 -3.60 -14.59 17.45
C TYR A 127 -2.45 -15.27 18.19
N VAL A 128 -1.46 -15.73 17.43
CA VAL A 128 -0.31 -16.48 17.94
C VAL A 128 0.83 -15.50 18.25
N GLU A 129 1.23 -15.37 19.51
CA GLU A 129 2.23 -14.37 19.97
C GLU A 129 3.55 -14.36 19.15
N ASN A 130 4.00 -15.53 18.68
CA ASN A 130 5.18 -15.63 17.83
C ASN A 130 4.81 -16.21 16.45
N GLY A 131 3.60 -15.91 15.99
CA GLY A 131 3.11 -16.26 14.67
C GLY A 131 3.62 -15.32 13.57
N LEU A 132 3.08 -15.52 12.40
CA LEU A 132 3.35 -14.70 11.22
C LEU A 132 2.81 -13.29 11.45
N ALA A 133 3.68 -12.29 11.31
CA ALA A 133 3.35 -10.87 11.41
C ALA A 133 3.62 -10.14 10.09
N GLU A 134 3.08 -8.94 9.95
CA GLU A 134 3.17 -8.13 8.74
C GLU A 134 4.61 -7.95 8.23
N ASN A 135 5.56 -7.72 9.14
CA ASN A 135 6.97 -7.44 8.81
C ASN A 135 7.67 -8.55 8.03
N CYS A 136 7.27 -9.81 8.23
CA CYS A 136 7.98 -10.96 7.65
C CYS A 136 7.32 -11.52 6.37
N THR A 137 6.05 -11.24 6.13
CA THR A 137 5.28 -11.85 5.02
C THR A 137 5.93 -11.67 3.67
N TYR A 138 6.45 -10.48 3.39
CA TYR A 138 7.06 -10.13 2.11
C TYR A 138 8.28 -11.01 1.78
N ASN A 139 9.18 -11.15 2.73
CA ASN A 139 10.46 -11.84 2.58
C ASN A 139 10.33 -13.37 2.51
N ILE A 140 9.26 -13.93 3.09
CA ILE A 140 9.06 -15.39 3.11
C ILE A 140 8.09 -15.88 2.02
N VAL A 141 7.44 -14.96 1.29
CA VAL A 141 6.50 -15.31 0.23
C VAL A 141 7.04 -14.89 -1.14
N LEU A 142 7.31 -13.61 -1.39
CA LEU A 142 7.61 -13.10 -2.72
C LEU A 142 8.80 -13.81 -3.40
N PRO A 143 9.93 -14.09 -2.74
CA PRO A 143 11.07 -14.74 -3.37
C PRO A 143 10.82 -16.20 -3.79
N TYR A 144 9.71 -16.81 -3.39
CA TYR A 144 9.47 -18.25 -3.49
C TYR A 144 8.23 -18.60 -4.32
N VAL A 145 7.69 -17.67 -5.10
CA VAL A 145 6.46 -17.86 -5.89
C VAL A 145 6.66 -17.38 -7.33
N ARG A 146 5.92 -18.00 -8.27
CA ARG A 146 6.02 -17.74 -9.70
C ARG A 146 4.69 -17.30 -10.32
N SER A 147 3.64 -17.15 -9.51
CA SER A 147 2.36 -16.56 -9.91
C SER A 147 1.68 -15.89 -8.72
N ALA A 148 0.76 -14.97 -8.98
CA ALA A 148 -0.06 -14.31 -7.97
C ALA A 148 -0.86 -15.33 -7.14
N ARG A 149 -1.42 -16.36 -7.80
CA ARG A 149 -2.14 -17.46 -7.15
C ARG A 149 -1.24 -18.27 -6.20
N GLU A 150 -0.01 -18.59 -6.62
CA GLU A 150 0.96 -19.25 -5.74
C GLU A 150 1.30 -18.40 -4.52
N GLY A 151 1.37 -17.05 -4.69
CA GLY A 151 1.59 -16.10 -3.60
C GLY A 151 0.53 -16.23 -2.52
N ALA A 152 -0.74 -16.14 -2.90
CA ALA A 152 -1.86 -16.29 -1.98
C ALA A 152 -1.91 -17.70 -1.35
N ALA A 153 -1.70 -18.74 -2.15
CA ALA A 153 -1.71 -20.13 -1.65
C ALA A 153 -0.56 -20.39 -0.65
N ARG A 154 0.66 -19.88 -0.93
CA ARG A 154 1.81 -20.00 -0.04
C ARG A 154 1.58 -19.29 1.29
N LEU A 155 1.09 -18.06 1.24
CA LEU A 155 0.78 -17.30 2.44
C LEU A 155 -0.29 -17.99 3.29
N GLY A 156 -1.38 -18.45 2.67
CA GLY A 156 -2.42 -19.20 3.36
C GLY A 156 -1.90 -20.42 4.09
N LYS A 157 -1.03 -21.22 3.45
CA LYS A 157 -0.40 -22.38 4.09
C LYS A 157 0.53 -22.00 5.26
N LEU A 158 1.23 -20.88 5.17
CA LEU A 158 2.04 -20.38 6.28
C LEU A 158 1.18 -19.96 7.47
N ILE A 159 0.03 -19.31 7.21
CA ILE A 159 -0.97 -18.97 8.24
C ILE A 159 -1.51 -20.25 8.90
N GLU A 160 -1.89 -21.26 8.12
CA GLU A 160 -2.37 -22.55 8.67
C GLU A 160 -1.32 -23.24 9.56
N GLN A 161 -0.05 -23.16 9.18
CA GLN A 161 1.02 -23.90 9.84
C GLN A 161 1.55 -23.19 11.09
N TYR A 162 1.69 -21.88 11.06
CA TYR A 162 2.37 -21.10 12.10
C TYR A 162 1.44 -20.19 12.89
N GLY A 163 0.25 -19.95 12.39
CA GLY A 163 -0.66 -18.94 12.88
C GLY A 163 -0.21 -17.52 12.58
N SER A 164 -1.13 -16.57 12.67
CA SER A 164 -0.86 -15.14 12.54
C SER A 164 -0.76 -14.48 13.91
N ALA A 165 0.16 -13.54 14.06
CA ALA A 165 0.28 -12.70 15.26
C ALA A 165 -0.72 -11.54 15.28
N GLU A 166 -1.27 -11.20 14.10
CA GLU A 166 -2.16 -10.06 13.88
C GLU A 166 -3.01 -10.26 12.62
N GLY A 167 -3.95 -9.35 12.38
CA GLY A 167 -4.78 -9.36 11.18
C GLY A 167 -4.16 -8.52 10.06
N PHE A 168 -4.12 -9.06 8.82
CA PHE A 168 -3.60 -8.36 7.67
C PHE A 168 -4.28 -8.78 6.36
N GLY A 169 -4.27 -7.85 5.38
CA GLY A 169 -4.61 -8.08 4.00
C GLY A 169 -3.39 -7.92 3.10
N ILE A 170 -3.23 -8.80 2.10
CA ILE A 170 -2.06 -8.82 1.20
C ILE A 170 -2.48 -9.11 -0.22
N GLY A 171 -1.97 -8.29 -1.16
CA GLY A 171 -2.21 -8.43 -2.59
C GLY A 171 -1.03 -9.03 -3.34
N PHE A 172 -1.35 -9.87 -4.34
CA PHE A 172 -0.42 -10.45 -5.32
C PHE A 172 -0.91 -10.16 -6.72
N ILE A 173 -0.02 -9.84 -7.65
CA ILE A 173 -0.33 -9.48 -9.03
C ILE A 173 0.69 -10.11 -9.98
N ASP A 174 0.22 -10.58 -11.13
CA ASP A 174 1.08 -11.04 -12.23
C ASP A 174 0.43 -10.71 -13.60
N ASP A 175 1.02 -11.21 -14.69
CA ASP A 175 0.50 -10.99 -16.04
C ASP A 175 -0.93 -11.48 -16.25
N LYS A 176 -1.43 -12.40 -15.42
CA LYS A 176 -2.72 -13.07 -15.63
C LYS A 176 -3.81 -12.57 -14.71
N GLU A 177 -3.48 -12.35 -13.43
CA GLU A 177 -4.48 -12.16 -12.39
C GLU A 177 -3.97 -11.35 -11.20
N ILE A 178 -4.91 -10.89 -10.38
CA ILE A 178 -4.65 -10.31 -9.08
C ILE A 178 -5.37 -11.15 -8.02
N TRP A 179 -4.67 -11.48 -6.96
CA TRP A 179 -5.21 -12.14 -5.77
C TRP A 179 -5.05 -11.25 -4.55
N TYR A 180 -6.09 -11.16 -3.74
CA TYR A 180 -6.01 -10.50 -2.45
C TYR A 180 -6.41 -11.49 -1.36
N LEU A 181 -5.62 -11.58 -0.29
CA LEU A 181 -5.84 -12.47 0.84
C LEU A 181 -6.11 -11.62 2.08
N GLU A 182 -7.17 -11.95 2.82
CA GLU A 182 -7.44 -11.48 4.17
C GLU A 182 -7.30 -12.64 5.14
N ASN A 183 -6.50 -12.49 6.22
CA ASN A 183 -6.52 -13.47 7.28
C ASN A 183 -7.60 -13.14 8.31
N ALA A 184 -8.00 -14.14 9.09
CA ALA A 184 -8.96 -14.01 10.18
C ALA A 184 -8.48 -14.89 11.35
N CYS A 185 -8.53 -14.33 12.54
CA CYS A 185 -8.05 -15.04 13.73
C CYS A 185 -6.59 -15.54 13.60
N GLY A 186 -6.21 -16.55 14.38
CA GLY A 186 -4.89 -17.12 14.35
C GLY A 186 -4.58 -17.90 13.08
N HIS A 187 -5.51 -18.73 12.57
CA HIS A 187 -5.20 -19.71 11.51
C HIS A 187 -6.18 -19.71 10.34
N LYS A 188 -7.12 -18.76 10.28
CA LYS A 188 -8.11 -18.70 9.21
C LYS A 188 -7.74 -17.64 8.19
N TRP A 189 -8.12 -17.85 6.93
CA TRP A 189 -7.87 -16.95 5.84
C TRP A 189 -8.81 -17.21 4.68
N LEU A 190 -9.05 -16.17 3.89
CA LEU A 190 -9.77 -16.21 2.62
C LEU A 190 -8.99 -15.37 1.59
N ALA A 191 -8.76 -15.93 0.42
CA ALA A 191 -8.21 -15.21 -0.72
C ALA A 191 -9.21 -15.20 -1.88
N CYS A 192 -9.33 -14.06 -2.53
CA CYS A 192 -10.21 -13.85 -3.67
C CYS A 192 -9.42 -13.36 -4.88
N ARG A 193 -9.73 -13.92 -6.07
CA ARG A 193 -9.26 -13.39 -7.35
C ARG A 193 -10.05 -12.14 -7.68
N MET A 194 -9.35 -11.06 -8.01
CA MET A 194 -9.98 -9.79 -8.37
C MET A 194 -10.71 -9.90 -9.72
N PRO A 195 -11.97 -9.42 -9.82
CA PRO A 195 -12.66 -9.35 -11.09
C PRO A 195 -11.95 -8.41 -12.07
N LYS A 196 -11.90 -8.78 -13.35
CA LYS A 196 -11.23 -8.02 -14.40
C LYS A 196 -11.88 -6.66 -14.70
N ASP A 197 -13.19 -6.59 -14.55
CA ASP A 197 -14.05 -5.46 -14.95
C ASP A 197 -14.53 -4.61 -13.77
N GLN A 198 -13.87 -4.73 -12.61
CA GLN A 198 -14.25 -4.05 -11.38
C GLN A 198 -13.01 -3.52 -10.65
N TYR A 199 -13.28 -2.67 -9.65
CA TYR A 199 -12.27 -2.24 -8.69
C TYR A 199 -12.65 -2.64 -7.26
N PHE A 200 -11.65 -2.67 -6.39
CA PHE A 200 -11.76 -2.93 -4.96
C PHE A 200 -11.08 -1.82 -4.18
N VAL A 201 -11.68 -1.39 -3.06
CA VAL A 201 -11.09 -0.44 -2.13
C VAL A 201 -11.30 -0.91 -0.70
N THR A 202 -10.26 -0.72 0.13
CA THR A 202 -10.36 -1.00 1.56
C THR A 202 -9.55 0.01 2.38
N GLY A 203 -9.99 0.22 3.61
CA GLY A 203 -9.18 0.76 4.70
C GLY A 203 -8.78 -0.39 5.64
N ASN A 204 -8.58 -0.09 6.91
CA ASN A 204 -8.17 -1.07 7.93
C ASN A 204 -9.34 -1.93 8.40
N GLN A 205 -9.98 -2.61 7.48
CA GLN A 205 -11.11 -3.50 7.73
C GLN A 205 -11.11 -4.65 6.73
N SER A 206 -11.58 -5.82 7.15
CA SER A 206 -11.89 -6.92 6.24
C SER A 206 -13.07 -6.52 5.36
N ARG A 207 -12.97 -6.83 4.07
CA ARG A 207 -13.98 -6.47 3.07
C ARG A 207 -14.71 -7.66 2.49
N PHE A 208 -14.07 -8.85 2.46
CA PHE A 208 -14.68 -10.02 1.86
C PHE A 208 -15.93 -10.46 2.61
N ARG A 209 -16.98 -10.76 1.87
CA ARG A 209 -18.26 -11.24 2.37
C ARG A 209 -18.59 -12.60 1.82
N ASP A 210 -19.08 -12.66 0.60
CA ASP A 210 -19.50 -13.93 -0.02
C ASP A 210 -18.32 -14.84 -0.30
N TYR A 211 -18.42 -16.10 0.13
CA TYR A 211 -17.47 -17.15 -0.18
C TYR A 211 -18.21 -18.39 -0.63
N ASP A 212 -17.95 -18.84 -1.87
CA ASP A 212 -18.43 -20.12 -2.41
C ASP A 212 -17.26 -21.12 -2.43
N PRO A 213 -17.25 -22.16 -1.56
CA PRO A 213 -16.18 -23.14 -1.52
C PRO A 213 -16.10 -24.02 -2.77
N GLU A 214 -17.10 -24.02 -3.63
CA GLU A 214 -17.12 -24.75 -4.90
C GLU A 214 -16.49 -23.94 -6.05
N ASP A 215 -16.39 -22.62 -5.91
CA ASP A 215 -15.73 -21.74 -6.88
C ASP A 215 -14.21 -21.65 -6.59
N GLN A 216 -13.51 -22.74 -6.84
CA GLN A 216 -12.06 -22.81 -6.66
C GLN A 216 -11.28 -21.99 -7.71
N GLU A 217 -11.93 -21.45 -8.73
CA GLU A 217 -11.31 -20.54 -9.68
C GLU A 217 -11.08 -19.16 -9.06
N ASN A 218 -12.06 -18.67 -8.31
CA ASN A 218 -12.07 -17.34 -7.75
C ASN A 218 -11.74 -17.25 -6.26
N PHE A 219 -11.75 -18.40 -5.55
CA PHE A 219 -11.50 -18.42 -4.12
C PHE A 219 -10.49 -19.48 -3.70
N MET A 220 -9.71 -19.16 -2.68
CA MET A 220 -8.93 -20.09 -1.87
C MET A 220 -9.13 -19.73 -0.41
N ALA A 221 -9.19 -20.71 0.48
CA ALA A 221 -9.43 -20.49 1.90
C ALA A 221 -8.79 -21.56 2.78
N ALA A 222 -8.73 -21.30 4.08
CA ALA A 222 -8.42 -22.33 5.07
C ALA A 222 -9.41 -23.48 4.91
N PRO A 223 -8.95 -24.76 4.92
CA PRO A 223 -9.79 -25.91 4.58
C PRO A 223 -11.04 -26.05 5.43
N ASP A 224 -10.99 -25.62 6.68
CA ASP A 224 -12.07 -25.73 7.67
C ASP A 224 -12.79 -24.39 7.94
N LEU A 225 -12.65 -23.38 7.07
CA LEU A 225 -13.12 -22.02 7.30
C LEU A 225 -14.60 -21.97 7.70
N ILE A 226 -15.48 -22.59 6.91
CA ILE A 226 -16.94 -22.61 7.17
C ILE A 226 -17.27 -23.53 8.35
N GLU A 227 -16.67 -24.73 8.40
CA GLU A 227 -16.93 -25.71 9.47
C GLU A 227 -16.54 -25.14 10.85
N PHE A 228 -15.40 -24.46 10.93
CA PHE A 228 -14.97 -23.78 12.14
C PHE A 228 -15.95 -22.70 12.58
N ALA A 229 -16.43 -21.88 11.64
CA ALA A 229 -17.41 -20.83 11.94
C ALA A 229 -18.74 -21.41 12.44
N GLU A 230 -19.26 -22.45 11.78
CA GLU A 230 -20.50 -23.14 12.19
C GLU A 230 -20.35 -23.75 13.58
N LYS A 231 -19.31 -24.53 13.81
CA LYS A 231 -19.03 -25.20 15.10
C LYS A 231 -18.96 -24.24 16.28
N ASN A 232 -18.42 -23.05 16.06
CA ASN A 232 -18.21 -22.04 17.11
C ASN A 232 -19.33 -20.98 17.17
N GLY A 233 -20.42 -21.17 16.41
CA GLY A 233 -21.56 -20.24 16.40
C GLY A 233 -21.24 -18.86 15.86
N LEU A 234 -20.24 -18.76 14.96
CA LEU A 234 -19.92 -17.58 14.18
C LEU A 234 -20.75 -17.50 12.89
N TYR A 235 -21.33 -18.62 12.47
CA TYR A 235 -22.18 -18.76 11.30
C TYR A 235 -23.29 -19.76 11.60
N ASP A 236 -24.53 -19.47 11.19
CA ASP A 236 -25.67 -20.39 11.25
C ASP A 236 -26.18 -20.70 9.84
N PRO A 237 -25.92 -21.91 9.29
CA PRO A 237 -26.37 -22.28 7.94
C PRO A 237 -27.91 -22.35 7.83
N ASN A 238 -28.62 -22.43 8.97
CA ASN A 238 -30.08 -22.53 9.01
C ASN A 238 -30.78 -21.18 9.25
N ASN A 239 -30.00 -20.07 9.34
CA ASN A 239 -30.58 -18.74 9.54
C ASN A 239 -31.65 -18.46 8.47
N ALA A 240 -32.93 -18.36 8.89
CA ALA A 240 -34.07 -18.22 7.96
C ALA A 240 -34.13 -16.84 7.29
N GLU A 241 -33.53 -15.83 7.91
CA GLU A 241 -33.53 -14.44 7.44
C GLU A 241 -32.40 -14.16 6.44
N ALA A 242 -31.37 -15.01 6.41
CA ALA A 242 -30.24 -14.83 5.50
C ALA A 242 -30.58 -15.25 4.06
N GLU A 243 -29.95 -14.57 3.09
CA GLU A 243 -29.98 -15.00 1.69
C GLU A 243 -29.46 -16.46 1.58
N LYS A 244 -30.06 -17.22 0.68
CA LYS A 244 -29.73 -18.64 0.55
C LYS A 244 -28.76 -18.90 -0.60
N ASP A 245 -27.84 -19.80 -0.37
CA ASP A 245 -26.96 -20.36 -1.40
C ASP A 245 -27.71 -21.36 -2.29
N LYS A 246 -27.02 -21.90 -3.29
CA LYS A 246 -27.56 -22.90 -4.23
C LYS A 246 -27.98 -24.23 -3.58
N HIS A 247 -27.60 -24.47 -2.32
CA HIS A 247 -27.96 -25.65 -1.54
C HIS A 247 -29.09 -25.38 -0.52
N GLY A 248 -29.63 -24.14 -0.50
CA GLY A 248 -30.69 -23.73 0.43
C GLY A 248 -30.21 -23.42 1.84
N LYS A 249 -28.90 -23.34 2.07
CA LYS A 249 -28.28 -22.88 3.31
C LYS A 249 -28.15 -21.35 3.28
N ALA A 250 -28.03 -20.70 4.45
CA ALA A 250 -27.64 -19.31 4.51
C ALA A 250 -26.31 -19.12 3.78
N LYS A 251 -26.17 -18.05 2.98
CA LYS A 251 -24.88 -17.69 2.39
C LYS A 251 -23.87 -17.44 3.50
N PHE A 252 -22.65 -17.91 3.30
CA PHE A 252 -21.57 -17.64 4.22
C PHE A 252 -21.01 -16.23 3.96
N ASP A 253 -21.05 -15.39 4.98
CA ASP A 253 -20.44 -14.06 4.98
C ASP A 253 -19.17 -14.10 5.85
N PHE A 254 -18.00 -13.94 5.20
CA PHE A 254 -16.71 -14.00 5.86
C PHE A 254 -16.54 -12.84 6.86
N HIS A 255 -16.96 -11.63 6.48
CA HIS A 255 -16.88 -10.47 7.35
C HIS A 255 -17.73 -10.67 8.62
N GLU A 256 -18.99 -11.08 8.47
CA GLU A 256 -19.86 -11.30 9.62
C GLU A 256 -19.38 -12.40 10.56
N ALA A 257 -18.76 -13.46 9.99
CA ALA A 257 -18.25 -14.58 10.78
C ALA A 257 -16.98 -14.19 11.58
N TYR A 258 -16.09 -13.38 11.00
CA TYR A 258 -14.75 -13.25 11.55
C TYR A 258 -14.33 -11.83 11.89
N SER A 259 -14.91 -10.81 11.25
CA SER A 259 -14.38 -9.45 11.31
C SER A 259 -15.03 -8.60 12.39
N ARG A 260 -14.41 -7.48 12.66
CA ARG A 260 -14.86 -6.47 13.62
C ARG A 260 -15.49 -5.29 12.89
N ASP A 261 -16.61 -4.81 13.43
CA ASP A 261 -17.16 -3.48 13.14
C ASP A 261 -17.26 -2.70 14.45
N GLU A 262 -16.69 -1.52 14.51
CA GLU A 262 -16.70 -0.66 15.68
C GLU A 262 -17.16 0.76 15.35
N LYS A 263 -17.61 1.48 16.38
CA LYS A 263 -18.02 2.88 16.22
C LYS A 263 -16.91 3.76 15.63
N LEU A 264 -15.64 3.46 15.92
CA LEU A 264 -14.49 4.17 15.35
C LEU A 264 -14.47 4.10 13.83
N ASP A 265 -14.92 2.99 13.25
CA ASP A 265 -14.90 2.78 11.80
C ASP A 265 -15.74 3.80 11.04
N THR A 266 -16.78 4.36 11.67
CA THR A 266 -17.64 5.40 11.05
C THR A 266 -16.92 6.73 10.78
N THR A 267 -15.77 6.97 11.39
CA THR A 267 -14.92 8.14 11.15
C THR A 267 -13.56 7.77 10.59
N TYR A 268 -13.17 6.50 10.67
CA TYR A 268 -11.84 6.03 10.38
C TYR A 268 -11.75 5.19 9.10
N ASN A 269 -12.50 4.09 9.01
CA ASN A 269 -12.42 3.15 7.90
C ASN A 269 -13.47 3.42 6.82
N TYR A 270 -14.75 3.51 7.20
CA TYR A 270 -15.85 3.68 6.26
C TYR A 270 -15.73 4.95 5.40
N PRO A 271 -15.33 6.13 5.92
CA PRO A 271 -15.19 7.31 5.09
C PRO A 271 -14.19 7.17 3.95
N ARG A 272 -13.08 6.42 4.15
CA ARG A 272 -12.10 6.19 3.07
C ARG A 272 -12.70 5.35 1.96
N VAL A 273 -13.38 4.25 2.31
CA VAL A 273 -14.08 3.41 1.32
C VAL A 273 -15.17 4.19 0.63
N TRP A 274 -16.00 4.91 1.39
CA TRP A 274 -17.06 5.77 0.87
C TRP A 274 -16.52 6.83 -0.09
N GLY A 275 -15.52 7.59 0.31
CA GLY A 275 -14.95 8.68 -0.49
C GLY A 275 -14.33 8.18 -1.79
N LEU A 276 -13.58 7.07 -1.75
CA LEU A 276 -13.00 6.45 -2.95
C LEU A 276 -14.09 5.87 -3.88
N GLN A 277 -15.13 5.25 -3.32
CA GLN A 277 -16.27 4.79 -4.12
C GLN A 277 -17.09 5.96 -4.70
N GLN A 278 -17.24 7.08 -3.99
CA GLN A 278 -17.86 8.28 -4.55
C GLN A 278 -17.02 8.88 -5.70
N MET A 279 -15.71 8.82 -5.60
CA MET A 279 -14.80 9.29 -6.66
C MET A 279 -14.92 8.46 -7.93
N PHE A 280 -14.90 7.13 -7.82
CA PHE A 280 -14.92 6.24 -8.96
C PHE A 280 -16.34 5.91 -9.45
N SER A 281 -17.32 5.88 -8.57
CA SER A 281 -18.70 5.42 -8.81
C SER A 281 -19.72 6.32 -8.12
N PRO A 282 -19.86 7.59 -8.54
CA PRO A 282 -20.72 8.57 -7.85
C PRO A 282 -22.21 8.20 -7.83
N ALA A 283 -22.63 7.25 -8.64
CA ALA A 283 -24.01 6.73 -8.64
C ALA A 283 -24.30 5.76 -7.47
N ILE A 284 -23.26 5.22 -6.81
CA ILE A 284 -23.44 4.34 -5.65
C ILE A 284 -23.83 5.21 -4.44
N GLN A 285 -25.05 4.98 -3.92
CA GLN A 285 -25.54 5.66 -2.73
C GLN A 285 -25.29 4.78 -1.50
N ASN A 286 -24.30 5.16 -0.71
CA ASN A 286 -23.93 4.47 0.53
C ASN A 286 -24.08 5.40 1.74
N ASP A 287 -24.55 4.84 2.84
CA ASP A 287 -24.54 5.49 4.15
C ASP A 287 -23.13 5.31 4.75
N VAL A 288 -22.37 6.40 4.86
CA VAL A 288 -21.00 6.39 5.38
C VAL A 288 -20.90 5.86 6.82
N THR A 289 -22.01 5.79 7.55
CA THR A 289 -22.05 5.28 8.93
C THR A 289 -22.26 3.76 9.02
N LYS A 290 -22.46 3.08 7.88
CA LYS A 290 -22.75 1.64 7.82
C LYS A 290 -21.79 0.90 6.90
N ASN A 291 -21.35 -0.29 7.30
CA ASN A 291 -20.51 -1.15 6.46
C ASN A 291 -21.34 -1.94 5.43
N THR A 292 -22.00 -1.19 4.52
CA THR A 292 -22.83 -1.77 3.44
C THR A 292 -22.25 -1.49 2.04
N PHE A 293 -20.99 -1.12 1.98
CA PHE A 293 -20.30 -0.82 0.73
C PHE A 293 -20.11 -2.08 -0.12
N PRO A 294 -20.37 -2.05 -1.43
CA PRO A 294 -20.06 -3.19 -2.30
C PRO A 294 -18.57 -3.52 -2.21
N VAL A 295 -18.25 -4.82 -2.15
CA VAL A 295 -16.86 -5.30 -2.09
C VAL A 295 -16.14 -4.96 -3.39
N PHE A 296 -16.75 -5.34 -4.51
CA PHE A 296 -16.31 -5.01 -5.85
C PHE A 296 -17.31 -4.06 -6.50
N ALA A 297 -16.84 -3.08 -7.25
CA ALA A 297 -17.68 -2.12 -7.91
C ALA A 297 -17.17 -1.79 -9.33
N LYS A 298 -18.09 -1.36 -10.21
CA LYS A 298 -17.72 -0.80 -11.52
C LYS A 298 -17.62 0.71 -11.41
N ALA A 299 -16.52 1.28 -11.88
CA ALA A 299 -16.39 2.71 -11.96
C ALA A 299 -17.25 3.30 -13.09
N ALA A 300 -17.62 4.56 -12.96
CA ALA A 300 -18.39 5.28 -13.98
C ALA A 300 -17.58 5.54 -15.27
N HIS A 301 -16.25 5.47 -15.18
CA HIS A 301 -15.30 5.56 -16.29
C HIS A 301 -14.12 4.60 -16.02
N GLN A 302 -13.32 4.33 -17.03
CA GLN A 302 -12.10 3.55 -16.84
C GLN A 302 -11.10 4.34 -15.98
N ILE A 303 -10.56 3.68 -14.96
CA ILE A 303 -9.64 4.29 -13.98
C ILE A 303 -8.24 4.40 -14.59
N SER A 304 -7.71 5.61 -14.66
CA SER A 304 -6.35 5.89 -15.14
C SER A 304 -5.33 5.91 -14.00
N LEU A 305 -4.04 5.88 -14.34
CA LEU A 305 -2.95 6.12 -13.38
C LEU A 305 -3.10 7.49 -12.68
N THR A 306 -3.56 8.50 -13.41
CA THR A 306 -3.82 9.84 -12.84
C THR A 306 -4.96 9.80 -11.81
N ASP A 307 -6.01 9.04 -12.06
CA ASP A 307 -7.10 8.85 -11.08
C ASP A 307 -6.60 8.15 -9.82
N LEU A 308 -5.72 7.14 -9.94
CA LEU A 308 -5.11 6.46 -8.81
C LEU A 308 -4.20 7.40 -7.99
N ARG A 309 -3.37 8.21 -8.66
CA ARG A 309 -2.56 9.25 -7.99
C ARG A 309 -3.46 10.25 -7.25
N THR A 310 -4.59 10.65 -7.85
CA THR A 310 -5.60 11.54 -7.23
C THR A 310 -6.25 10.87 -6.03
N ALA A 311 -6.61 9.59 -6.14
CA ALA A 311 -7.21 8.82 -5.05
C ALA A 311 -6.28 8.73 -3.82
N PHE A 312 -4.97 8.57 -4.02
CA PHE A 312 -4.00 8.55 -2.92
C PHE A 312 -3.61 9.94 -2.39
N ARG A 313 -4.08 11.02 -3.04
CA ARG A 313 -3.99 12.40 -2.56
C ARG A 313 -5.24 12.85 -1.81
N PHE A 314 -6.29 12.04 -1.80
CA PHE A 314 -7.61 12.40 -1.29
C PHE A 314 -7.62 12.62 0.22
N HIS A 315 -8.20 13.76 0.63
CA HIS A 315 -8.35 14.16 2.04
C HIS A 315 -9.70 14.85 2.31
N TYR A 316 -10.73 14.54 1.51
CA TYR A 316 -12.07 15.18 1.55
C TYR A 316 -12.05 16.66 1.20
N ASP A 317 -11.24 17.01 0.20
CA ASP A 317 -10.95 18.36 -0.27
C ASP A 317 -12.18 19.27 -0.28
N ASN A 318 -12.06 20.45 0.31
CA ASN A 318 -13.09 21.49 0.35
C ASN A 318 -14.41 21.06 1.03
N THR A 319 -14.42 20.08 1.91
CA THR A 319 -15.56 19.69 2.72
C THR A 319 -15.33 19.95 4.21
N ASP A 320 -16.38 19.91 5.03
CA ASP A 320 -16.27 20.00 6.50
C ASP A 320 -15.50 18.80 7.12
N HIS A 321 -15.22 17.77 6.33
CA HIS A 321 -14.49 16.58 6.75
C HIS A 321 -12.99 16.64 6.47
N ASP A 322 -12.53 17.70 5.77
CA ASP A 322 -11.12 17.89 5.46
C ASP A 322 -10.31 18.30 6.71
N PRO A 323 -9.40 17.45 7.22
CA PRO A 323 -8.63 17.78 8.41
C PRO A 323 -7.56 18.87 8.19
N TYR A 324 -7.24 19.21 6.93
CA TYR A 324 -6.24 20.22 6.58
C TYR A 324 -6.81 21.62 6.45
N LEU A 325 -8.13 21.79 6.48
CA LEU A 325 -8.82 23.07 6.58
C LEU A 325 -8.98 23.46 8.06
N HIS A 326 -7.95 24.00 8.68
CA HIS A 326 -7.87 24.31 10.12
C HIS A 326 -9.05 25.11 10.69
N GLU A 327 -9.76 25.90 9.90
CA GLU A 327 -10.89 26.71 10.35
C GLU A 327 -12.26 26.06 10.14
N ASN A 328 -12.36 25.05 9.27
CA ASN A 328 -13.64 24.52 8.80
C ASN A 328 -13.85 23.02 9.05
N GLY A 329 -12.83 22.27 9.41
CA GLY A 329 -12.93 20.83 9.69
C GLY A 329 -13.70 20.58 11.00
N LYS A 330 -15.04 20.64 10.96
CA LYS A 330 -15.91 20.46 12.15
C LYS A 330 -16.05 19.00 12.54
N GLU A 331 -16.00 18.11 11.57
CA GLU A 331 -16.16 16.66 11.73
C GLU A 331 -15.14 15.92 10.85
N PRO A 332 -13.84 15.95 11.18
CA PRO A 332 -12.80 15.40 10.33
C PRO A 332 -12.95 13.87 10.19
N TYR A 333 -12.91 13.39 8.96
CA TYR A 333 -12.69 11.98 8.66
C TYR A 333 -11.19 11.69 8.49
N ARG A 334 -10.79 10.46 8.78
CA ARG A 334 -9.43 10.01 8.50
C ARG A 334 -9.20 10.00 6.97
N PRO A 335 -8.28 10.84 6.44
CA PRO A 335 -8.06 10.91 5.00
C PRO A 335 -7.27 9.70 4.45
N VAL A 336 -7.29 9.51 3.15
CA VAL A 336 -6.39 8.58 2.46
C VAL A 336 -4.96 9.13 2.56
N SER A 337 -4.74 10.38 2.16
CA SER A 337 -3.45 11.04 2.32
C SER A 337 -3.29 11.62 3.72
N ILE A 338 -2.36 11.11 4.49
CA ILE A 338 -2.09 11.52 5.87
C ILE A 338 -0.61 11.81 6.08
N PHE A 339 -0.28 12.78 6.95
CA PHE A 339 1.12 13.23 7.14
C PHE A 339 2.06 12.10 7.57
N ARG A 340 1.58 11.15 8.35
CA ARG A 340 2.38 10.00 8.82
C ARG A 340 2.58 8.87 7.79
N THR A 341 2.03 8.98 6.59
CA THR A 341 2.32 8.06 5.49
C THR A 341 3.83 7.97 5.28
N THR A 342 4.38 6.77 5.25
CA THR A 342 5.80 6.52 4.97
C THR A 342 6.04 6.45 3.47
N GLN A 343 5.14 5.79 2.73
CA GLN A 343 5.15 5.72 1.28
C GLN A 343 3.77 5.33 0.75
N THR A 344 3.51 5.68 -0.51
CA THR A 344 2.40 5.16 -1.30
C THR A 344 2.95 4.50 -2.55
N HIS A 345 2.45 3.31 -2.90
CA HIS A 345 2.85 2.65 -4.12
C HIS A 345 1.66 2.29 -5.00
N ILE A 346 1.89 2.30 -6.31
CA ILE A 346 0.97 1.84 -7.35
C ILE A 346 1.74 0.81 -8.18
N ILE A 347 1.47 -0.47 -7.98
CA ILE A 347 2.03 -1.55 -8.79
C ILE A 347 1.17 -1.66 -10.05
N GLN A 348 1.80 -1.52 -11.22
CA GLN A 348 1.17 -1.66 -12.54
C GLN A 348 1.75 -2.87 -13.26
N VAL A 349 0.88 -3.71 -13.82
CA VAL A 349 1.24 -4.82 -14.71
C VAL A 349 0.54 -4.64 -16.05
N ARG A 350 1.34 -4.51 -17.10
CA ARG A 350 0.89 -4.35 -18.50
C ARG A 350 1.22 -5.62 -19.28
N GLU A 351 0.21 -6.45 -19.47
CA GLU A 351 0.34 -7.71 -20.21
C GLU A 351 0.83 -7.47 -21.64
N GLY A 352 1.65 -8.38 -22.15
CA GLY A 352 2.17 -8.33 -23.52
C GLY A 352 3.40 -7.45 -23.73
N LEU A 353 3.86 -6.72 -22.71
CA LEU A 353 5.15 -6.02 -22.72
C LEU A 353 6.25 -6.88 -22.05
N PRO A 354 7.54 -6.69 -22.44
CA PRO A 354 8.62 -7.26 -21.65
C PRO A 354 8.51 -6.83 -20.17
N HIS A 355 8.68 -7.75 -19.22
CA HIS A 355 8.58 -7.44 -17.78
C HIS A 355 9.41 -6.23 -17.38
N ALA A 356 10.58 -6.06 -18.01
CA ALA A 356 11.47 -4.94 -17.74
C ALA A 356 10.80 -3.56 -17.82
N ILE A 357 9.84 -3.38 -18.73
CA ILE A 357 9.08 -2.14 -18.91
C ILE A 357 7.59 -2.30 -18.65
N GLY A 358 7.06 -3.53 -18.64
CA GLY A 358 5.65 -3.83 -18.39
C GLY A 358 5.28 -3.82 -16.91
N HIS A 359 6.25 -4.05 -16.04
CA HIS A 359 6.07 -4.11 -14.59
C HIS A 359 6.71 -2.89 -13.91
N ILE A 360 5.88 -2.06 -13.30
CA ILE A 360 6.30 -0.79 -12.70
C ILE A 360 5.71 -0.66 -11.29
N THR A 361 6.55 -0.24 -10.35
CA THR A 361 6.10 0.23 -9.05
C THR A 361 6.26 1.75 -9.01
N TYR A 362 5.17 2.51 -9.11
CA TYR A 362 5.23 3.94 -8.85
C TYR A 362 5.26 4.17 -7.35
N VAL A 363 6.20 4.96 -6.87
CA VAL A 363 6.39 5.21 -5.43
C VAL A 363 6.36 6.71 -5.15
N ALA A 364 5.53 7.11 -4.20
CA ALA A 364 5.56 8.41 -3.57
C ALA A 364 6.08 8.24 -2.13
N MET A 365 7.25 8.82 -1.83
CA MET A 365 7.82 8.80 -0.49
C MET A 365 7.15 9.82 0.40
N GLY A 366 6.56 9.38 1.52
CA GLY A 366 5.84 10.21 2.47
C GLY A 366 4.36 10.44 2.10
N MET A 367 3.78 11.55 2.55
CA MET A 367 2.38 11.93 2.37
C MET A 367 2.02 12.10 0.89
N GLY A 368 1.11 11.29 0.37
CA GLY A 368 0.75 11.27 -1.06
C GLY A 368 0.34 12.62 -1.63
N ASP A 369 -0.39 13.43 -0.86
CA ASP A 369 -0.88 14.74 -1.30
C ASP A 369 0.24 15.75 -1.59
N LEU A 370 1.34 15.68 -0.84
CA LEU A 370 2.50 16.56 -0.96
C LEU A 370 3.74 15.83 -1.49
N SER A 371 3.53 14.76 -2.28
CA SER A 371 4.61 13.96 -2.87
C SER A 371 4.39 13.72 -4.36
N ILE A 372 5.42 13.13 -4.99
CA ILE A 372 5.44 12.78 -6.41
C ILE A 372 5.52 11.26 -6.56
N PHE A 373 4.78 10.69 -7.51
CA PHE A 373 4.84 9.29 -7.86
C PHE A 373 5.91 9.02 -8.94
N LEU A 374 6.97 8.34 -8.55
CA LEU A 374 8.13 8.05 -9.40
C LEU A 374 8.10 6.60 -9.88
N PRO A 375 8.30 6.32 -11.17
CA PRO A 375 8.29 4.96 -11.72
C PRO A 375 9.58 4.21 -11.39
N LEU A 376 9.46 3.11 -10.67
CA LEU A 376 10.50 2.12 -10.46
C LEU A 376 10.23 0.92 -11.37
N TYR A 377 10.95 0.84 -12.46
CA TYR A 377 10.82 -0.27 -13.41
C TYR A 377 11.46 -1.54 -12.87
N GLN A 378 10.80 -2.68 -13.05
CA GLN A 378 11.39 -3.98 -12.71
C GLN A 378 12.70 -4.25 -13.48
N GLY A 379 12.83 -3.70 -14.68
CA GLY A 379 14.04 -3.85 -15.48
C GLY A 379 15.22 -2.98 -15.03
N ALA A 380 15.03 -1.99 -14.17
CA ALA A 380 16.13 -1.21 -13.60
C ALA A 380 16.94 -2.09 -12.64
N LYS A 381 18.26 -2.19 -12.88
CA LYS A 381 19.15 -3.06 -12.09
C LYS A 381 19.66 -2.39 -10.82
N THR A 382 19.78 -1.07 -10.86
CA THR A 382 20.29 -0.24 -9.78
C THR A 382 19.45 1.02 -9.65
N PHE A 383 19.54 1.66 -8.49
CA PHE A 383 18.90 2.96 -8.22
C PHE A 383 19.94 3.92 -7.64
N PRO A 384 19.77 5.25 -7.79
CA PRO A 384 20.69 6.23 -7.23
C PRO A 384 20.87 6.05 -5.72
N GLU A 385 22.07 6.30 -5.21
CA GLU A 385 22.47 6.06 -3.80
C GLU A 385 21.51 6.69 -2.80
N LEU A 386 21.01 7.90 -3.07
CA LEU A 386 20.03 8.55 -2.19
C LEU A 386 18.75 7.75 -1.95
N TYR A 387 18.35 6.91 -2.91
CA TYR A 387 17.16 6.06 -2.80
C TYR A 387 17.43 4.72 -2.15
N THR A 388 18.67 4.22 -2.21
CA THR A 388 19.06 2.93 -1.63
C THR A 388 19.70 3.06 -0.25
N HIS A 389 20.10 4.27 0.15
CA HIS A 389 20.68 4.53 1.44
C HIS A 389 19.69 4.25 2.58
N VAL A 390 20.08 3.40 3.52
CA VAL A 390 19.29 3.10 4.72
C VAL A 390 19.47 4.26 5.71
N ALA A 391 18.52 5.19 5.69
CA ALA A 391 18.49 6.30 6.65
C ALA A 391 17.98 5.83 8.02
N ASN A 392 17.99 6.73 8.99
CA ASN A 392 17.38 6.51 10.30
C ASN A 392 16.26 7.56 10.55
N GLY A 393 15.64 7.54 11.73
CA GLY A 393 14.60 8.46 12.15
C GLY A 393 15.03 9.93 12.30
N ARG A 394 16.28 10.27 11.95
CA ARG A 394 16.82 11.63 12.00
C ARG A 394 17.01 12.18 10.60
N CYS A 395 16.45 13.37 10.36
CA CYS A 395 16.57 14.06 9.08
C CYS A 395 18.04 14.34 8.72
N LYS A 396 18.46 13.81 7.56
CA LYS A 396 19.74 14.08 6.91
C LYS A 396 19.55 14.18 5.42
N ASP A 397 20.53 14.78 4.72
CA ASP A 397 20.47 14.99 3.28
C ASP A 397 20.98 13.79 2.45
N ASP A 398 21.32 12.70 3.10
CA ASP A 398 21.86 11.46 2.52
C ASP A 398 20.77 10.46 2.09
N SER A 399 19.48 10.81 2.19
CA SER A 399 18.36 9.94 1.87
C SER A 399 17.27 10.68 1.06
N ALA A 400 16.79 10.04 -0.01
CA ALA A 400 15.66 10.54 -0.80
C ALA A 400 14.41 10.74 0.05
N TYR A 401 14.13 9.80 0.97
CA TYR A 401 13.02 9.93 1.90
C TYR A 401 13.03 11.28 2.63
N TRP A 402 14.16 11.66 3.22
CA TRP A 402 14.27 12.92 3.97
C TRP A 402 14.27 14.15 3.08
N ARG A 403 14.71 14.06 1.81
CA ARG A 403 14.58 15.14 0.84
C ARG A 403 13.10 15.45 0.58
N PHE A 404 12.29 14.45 0.26
CA PHE A 404 10.85 14.61 0.08
C PHE A 404 10.13 14.98 1.39
N ARG A 405 10.50 14.38 2.52
CA ARG A 405 9.88 14.66 3.83
C ARG A 405 10.04 16.11 4.26
N LYS A 406 11.15 16.76 3.96
CA LYS A 406 11.35 18.19 4.22
C LYS A 406 10.31 19.05 3.50
N VAL A 407 10.03 18.78 2.22
CA VAL A 407 9.03 19.51 1.43
C VAL A 407 7.67 19.46 2.12
N MET A 408 7.23 18.24 2.51
CA MET A 408 5.93 18.03 3.17
C MET A 408 5.88 18.71 4.54
N THR A 409 6.96 18.61 5.32
CA THR A 409 7.03 19.22 6.65
C THR A 409 6.90 20.73 6.55
N LEU A 410 7.59 21.36 5.61
CA LEU A 410 7.43 22.79 5.33
C LEU A 410 6.02 23.10 4.83
N GLY A 411 5.48 22.30 3.91
CA GLY A 411 4.12 22.44 3.41
C GLY A 411 3.07 22.46 4.51
N MET A 412 3.21 21.59 5.49
CA MET A 412 2.28 21.46 6.62
C MET A 412 2.40 22.61 7.65
N THR A 413 3.43 23.44 7.61
CA THR A 413 3.51 24.65 8.48
C THR A 413 2.48 25.71 8.10
N ASP A 414 2.08 25.76 6.84
CA ASP A 414 1.00 26.61 6.31
C ASP A 414 0.42 25.94 5.06
N TYR A 415 -0.42 24.92 5.28
CA TYR A 415 -0.93 24.08 4.21
C TYR A 415 -1.62 24.91 3.11
N ASN A 416 -2.47 25.87 3.48
CA ASN A 416 -3.21 26.68 2.53
C ASN A 416 -2.31 27.53 1.63
N ALA A 417 -1.18 28.00 2.16
CA ALA A 417 -0.24 28.83 1.39
C ALA A 417 0.76 28.00 0.59
N PHE A 418 1.20 26.85 1.12
CA PHE A 418 2.33 26.11 0.59
C PHE A 418 1.95 24.84 -0.21
N ALA A 419 0.84 24.16 0.14
CA ALA A 419 0.41 23.00 -0.60
C ALA A 419 0.15 23.29 -2.10
N PRO A 420 -0.47 24.39 -2.51
CA PRO A 420 -0.63 24.70 -3.93
C PRO A 420 0.70 24.80 -4.71
N ILE A 421 1.75 25.34 -4.09
CA ILE A 421 3.08 25.48 -4.71
C ILE A 421 3.70 24.11 -4.94
N ILE A 422 3.63 23.22 -3.93
CA ILE A 422 4.16 21.86 -3.99
C ILE A 422 3.40 21.05 -5.05
N LYS A 423 2.07 21.06 -4.98
CA LYS A 423 1.19 20.31 -5.88
C LYS A 423 1.39 20.73 -7.34
N ASP A 424 1.51 22.03 -7.62
CA ASP A 424 1.74 22.55 -8.97
C ASP A 424 3.11 22.11 -9.53
N ALA A 425 4.17 22.19 -8.71
CA ALA A 425 5.49 21.74 -9.11
C ALA A 425 5.54 20.23 -9.41
N TYR A 426 4.99 19.40 -8.52
CA TYR A 426 4.98 17.96 -8.71
C TYR A 426 4.02 17.51 -9.83
N ALA A 427 2.88 18.16 -10.04
CA ALA A 427 1.99 17.86 -11.16
C ALA A 427 2.67 18.15 -12.52
N LYS A 428 3.45 19.23 -12.63
CA LYS A 428 4.25 19.52 -13.83
C LYS A 428 5.30 18.44 -14.07
N LEU A 429 6.03 18.06 -13.02
CA LEU A 429 7.07 17.05 -13.13
C LEU A 429 6.48 15.65 -13.44
N GLU A 430 5.33 15.28 -12.87
CA GLU A 430 4.64 14.03 -13.22
C GLU A 430 4.21 14.01 -14.69
N ALA A 431 3.65 15.11 -15.20
CA ALA A 431 3.25 15.22 -16.61
C ALA A 431 4.46 15.11 -17.56
N GLU A 432 5.59 15.75 -17.20
CA GLU A 432 6.84 15.61 -17.93
C GLU A 432 7.37 14.18 -17.90
N ASN A 433 7.40 13.56 -16.73
CA ASN A 433 7.85 12.18 -16.56
C ASN A 433 6.97 11.20 -17.33
N ASP A 434 5.64 11.37 -17.32
CA ASP A 434 4.70 10.54 -18.08
C ASP A 434 4.94 10.63 -19.59
N GLN A 435 5.29 11.80 -20.10
CA GLN A 435 5.64 11.98 -21.51
C GLN A 435 6.99 11.34 -21.86
N ARG A 436 8.02 11.59 -21.06
CA ARG A 436 9.36 11.00 -21.21
C ARG A 436 9.31 9.47 -21.12
N GLN A 437 8.47 8.93 -20.24
CA GLN A 437 8.22 7.50 -20.08
C GLN A 437 7.68 6.89 -21.37
N LYS A 438 6.67 7.49 -21.99
CA LYS A 438 6.10 7.03 -23.26
C LYS A 438 7.15 7.01 -24.39
N GLU A 439 7.97 8.05 -24.47
CA GLU A 439 9.03 8.17 -25.47
C GLU A 439 10.13 7.11 -25.26
N MET A 440 10.57 6.94 -24.02
CA MET A 440 11.56 5.92 -23.65
C MET A 440 11.05 4.50 -23.96
N GLU A 441 9.83 4.16 -23.56
CA GLU A 441 9.26 2.84 -23.79
C GLU A 441 9.11 2.52 -25.30
N ALA A 442 8.71 3.51 -26.10
CA ALA A 442 8.64 3.35 -27.55
C ALA A 442 10.01 3.07 -28.16
N GLU A 443 11.06 3.74 -27.69
CA GLU A 443 12.43 3.50 -28.16
C GLU A 443 13.00 2.19 -27.59
N TYR A 444 12.70 1.87 -26.32
CA TYR A 444 13.07 0.58 -25.72
C TYR A 444 12.58 -0.59 -26.56
N LEU A 445 11.31 -0.60 -26.98
CA LEU A 445 10.72 -1.68 -27.77
C LEU A 445 11.38 -1.85 -29.15
N LYS A 446 11.89 -0.78 -29.76
CA LYS A 446 12.67 -0.85 -30.99
C LYS A 446 14.04 -1.46 -30.72
N LEU A 447 14.76 -0.90 -29.75
CA LEU A 447 16.10 -1.36 -29.38
C LEU A 447 16.10 -2.80 -28.87
N TYR A 448 15.07 -3.21 -28.13
CA TYR A 448 14.96 -4.56 -27.58
C TYR A 448 14.98 -5.65 -28.66
N LYS A 449 14.43 -5.36 -29.85
CA LYS A 449 14.45 -6.27 -30.99
C LYS A 449 15.84 -6.38 -31.65
N GLU A 450 16.63 -5.30 -31.58
CA GLU A 450 17.95 -5.21 -32.24
C GLU A 450 19.08 -5.56 -31.27
N SER A 451 19.03 -5.06 -30.06
CA SER A 451 20.02 -5.21 -28.99
C SER A 451 19.40 -5.06 -27.62
N PRO A 452 19.02 -6.17 -26.94
CA PRO A 452 18.49 -6.13 -25.59
C PRO A 452 19.39 -5.37 -24.60
N MET A 453 20.71 -5.40 -24.80
CA MET A 453 21.64 -4.67 -23.94
C MET A 453 21.48 -3.14 -24.08
N LYS A 454 21.36 -2.62 -25.31
CA LYS A 454 21.13 -1.17 -25.51
C LYS A 454 19.76 -0.73 -24.97
N ALA A 455 18.75 -1.58 -25.09
CA ALA A 455 17.45 -1.31 -24.49
C ALA A 455 17.56 -1.22 -22.95
N GLN A 456 18.33 -2.13 -22.34
CA GLN A 456 18.61 -2.12 -20.91
C GLN A 456 19.36 -0.86 -20.47
N ASP A 457 20.38 -0.44 -21.25
CA ASP A 457 21.14 0.78 -20.97
C ASP A 457 20.24 2.03 -21.03
N LEU A 458 19.34 2.11 -22.02
CA LEU A 458 18.36 3.18 -22.15
C LEU A 458 17.43 3.24 -20.93
N LEU A 459 16.89 2.09 -20.52
CA LEU A 459 16.00 2.01 -19.38
C LEU A 459 16.69 2.43 -18.07
N GLN A 460 17.93 1.98 -17.87
CA GLN A 460 18.71 2.34 -16.68
C GLN A 460 18.99 3.84 -16.63
N GLN A 461 19.46 4.41 -17.75
CA GLN A 461 19.71 5.86 -17.83
C GLN A 461 18.44 6.67 -17.56
N PHE A 462 17.33 6.28 -18.17
CA PHE A 462 16.04 6.95 -17.95
C PHE A 462 15.61 6.90 -16.48
N SER A 463 15.75 5.72 -15.82
CA SER A 463 15.40 5.54 -14.42
C SER A 463 16.26 6.42 -13.51
N ASP A 464 17.55 6.47 -13.73
CA ASP A 464 18.47 7.30 -12.96
C ASP A 464 18.17 8.80 -13.15
N ASP A 465 17.93 9.24 -14.39
CA ASP A 465 17.65 10.65 -14.73
C ASP A 465 16.37 11.14 -14.06
N ILE A 466 15.27 10.37 -14.10
CA ILE A 466 13.99 10.75 -13.48
C ILE A 466 14.14 10.87 -11.96
N LEU A 467 14.78 9.90 -11.33
CA LEU A 467 14.95 9.87 -9.88
C LEU A 467 15.84 11.03 -9.40
N ASN A 468 16.95 11.31 -10.07
CA ASN A 468 17.82 12.41 -9.73
C ASN A 468 17.14 13.77 -9.94
N HIS A 469 16.42 13.94 -11.04
CA HIS A 469 15.69 15.19 -11.30
C HIS A 469 14.58 15.44 -10.26
N ALA A 470 13.92 14.42 -9.77
CA ALA A 470 12.93 14.57 -8.70
C ALA A 470 13.55 15.09 -7.38
N ILE A 471 14.78 14.69 -7.06
CA ILE A 471 15.53 15.23 -5.91
C ILE A 471 15.85 16.72 -6.12
N GLU A 472 16.31 17.10 -7.33
CA GLU A 472 16.61 18.50 -7.65
C GLU A 472 15.37 19.39 -7.48
N VAL A 473 14.20 18.93 -7.95
CA VAL A 473 12.94 19.68 -7.78
C VAL A 473 12.53 19.75 -6.30
N ALA A 474 12.70 18.66 -5.54
CA ALA A 474 12.40 18.65 -4.11
C ALA A 474 13.29 19.61 -3.33
N ASP A 475 14.59 19.66 -3.64
CA ASP A 475 15.54 20.59 -3.02
C ASP A 475 15.17 22.07 -3.36
N GLY A 476 14.83 22.36 -4.61
CA GLY A 476 14.35 23.68 -5.02
C GLY A 476 13.07 24.10 -4.29
N LEU A 477 12.14 23.15 -4.07
CA LEU A 477 10.94 23.41 -3.27
C LEU A 477 11.29 23.72 -1.81
N VAL A 478 12.23 23.00 -1.21
CA VAL A 478 12.68 23.28 0.18
C VAL A 478 13.23 24.70 0.27
N GLU A 479 14.10 25.12 -0.67
CA GLU A 479 14.67 26.47 -0.70
C GLU A 479 13.57 27.54 -0.82
N GLU A 480 12.62 27.36 -1.74
CA GLU A 480 11.50 28.29 -1.97
C GLU A 480 10.59 28.39 -0.74
N LEU A 481 10.15 27.26 -0.19
CA LEU A 481 9.24 27.22 0.95
C LEU A 481 9.90 27.77 2.22
N PHE A 482 11.17 27.45 2.45
CA PHE A 482 11.92 27.98 3.59
C PHE A 482 12.10 29.49 3.49
N THR A 483 12.38 30.01 2.28
CA THR A 483 12.48 31.46 2.03
C THR A 483 11.15 32.16 2.33
N ARG A 484 10.02 31.62 1.84
CA ARG A 484 8.69 32.19 2.11
C ARG A 484 8.32 32.13 3.59
N LEU A 485 8.61 31.01 4.24
CA LEU A 485 8.36 30.85 5.67
C LEU A 485 9.18 31.86 6.50
N THR A 486 10.46 32.08 6.15
CA THR A 486 11.32 33.07 6.78
C THR A 486 10.75 34.49 6.63
N ALA A 487 10.30 34.85 5.43
CA ALA A 487 9.67 36.15 5.18
C ALA A 487 8.35 36.34 5.97
N LYS A 488 7.54 35.26 6.07
CA LYS A 488 6.31 35.25 6.87
C LYS A 488 6.62 35.48 8.35
N ILE A 489 7.56 34.73 8.92
CA ILE A 489 7.96 34.84 10.32
C ILE A 489 8.50 36.24 10.62
N GLN A 490 9.36 36.78 9.74
CA GLN A 490 9.88 38.15 9.90
C GLN A 490 8.75 39.17 9.97
N LYS A 491 7.72 39.05 9.12
CA LYS A 491 6.57 39.95 9.11
C LYS A 491 5.71 39.85 10.38
N GLU A 492 5.51 38.64 10.86
CA GLU A 492 4.69 38.35 12.06
C GLU A 492 5.38 38.81 13.37
N TYR A 493 6.69 38.72 13.43
CA TYR A 493 7.49 39.08 14.61
C TYR A 493 8.24 40.42 14.46
N LEU A 494 7.76 41.30 13.59
CA LEU A 494 8.36 42.64 13.44
C LEU A 494 8.11 43.47 14.70
N PHE A 495 9.19 43.92 15.34
CA PHE A 495 9.10 44.83 16.48
C PHE A 495 8.86 46.28 16.00
N HIS A 496 7.71 46.83 16.34
CA HIS A 496 7.30 48.19 15.89
C HIS A 496 7.74 49.33 16.82
N GLY A 497 8.69 49.12 17.69
CA GLY A 497 9.15 50.08 18.68
C GLY A 497 10.58 50.54 18.50
N ALA A 498 11.20 50.24 17.38
CA ALA A 498 12.58 50.67 17.07
C ALA A 498 12.60 51.68 15.92
#